data_7001256aa3ead5798ad9ad465f7565d8
#
_entry.id   7001256aa3ead5798ad9ad465f7565d8
#
_cell.length_a   1.000
_cell.length_b   1.000
_cell.length_c   1.000
_cell.angle_alpha   90.00
_cell.angle_beta   90.00
_cell.angle_gamma   90.00
#
_symmetry.space_group_name_H-M   'P 1'
#
loop_
_entity.id
_entity.type
_entity.pdbx_description
1 polymer ?
#
loop_
_entity_poly.entity_id
_entity_poly.type
_entity_poly.pdbx_seq_one_letter_code
_entity_poly.pdbx_strand_id
1 'polypeptide(L)'
;VYLLDSSAIAVLLKRLGGSAVKYFAGVYTLDLAYYELGNILWKECALMKLINEKEAVNKVKYIAKLLKTMNIESIKSEKDLEGTMALAVKLKLTFYDASYLYVAKKKNLILVTEDHELREKSVKENIEAITVDEYIKQK
;
A
#
# COMPACT_ATOMS: atom_id res chain seq x y z
N VAL A 1 -13.74 0.90 2.88
CA VAL A 1 -13.53 0.21 4.14
C VAL A 1 -12.08 -0.30 4.30
N TYR A 2 -11.39 -0.57 3.19
CA TYR A 2 -10.02 -1.09 3.22
C TYR A 2 -9.02 -0.09 2.65
N LEU A 3 -7.83 -0.06 3.23
CA LEU A 3 -6.68 0.68 2.72
C LEU A 3 -5.57 -0.32 2.46
N LEU A 4 -5.14 -0.44 1.21
CA LEU A 4 -4.05 -1.32 0.83
C LEU A 4 -2.75 -0.52 0.76
N ASP A 5 -1.69 -1.04 1.40
CA ASP A 5 -0.37 -0.46 1.20
C ASP A 5 0.29 -1.08 -0.05
N SER A 6 1.46 -0.59 -0.41
CA SER A 6 2.15 -1.08 -1.61
C SER A 6 2.51 -2.57 -1.52
N SER A 7 2.82 -3.07 -0.33
CA SER A 7 3.14 -4.49 -0.15
C SER A 7 1.93 -5.37 -0.49
N ALA A 8 0.75 -4.97 -0.04
CA ALA A 8 -0.48 -5.70 -0.32
C ALA A 8 -0.82 -5.67 -1.82
N ILE A 9 -0.68 -4.50 -2.44
CA ILE A 9 -0.93 -4.36 -3.88
C ILE A 9 0.02 -5.25 -4.68
N ALA A 10 1.32 -5.23 -4.34
CA ALA A 10 2.32 -6.03 -5.03
C ALA A 10 2.03 -7.53 -4.92
N VAL A 11 1.64 -8.00 -3.73
CA VAL A 11 1.33 -9.41 -3.51
C VAL A 11 0.08 -9.83 -4.29
N LEU A 12 -0.97 -9.00 -4.27
CA LEU A 12 -2.19 -9.28 -5.03
C LEU A 12 -1.90 -9.40 -6.53
N LEU A 13 -1.08 -8.49 -7.06
CA LEU A 13 -0.71 -8.53 -8.48
C LEU A 13 0.09 -9.77 -8.83
N LYS A 14 1.02 -10.17 -7.98
CA LYS A 14 1.83 -11.39 -8.21
C LYS A 14 1.01 -12.65 -8.17
N ARG A 15 0.06 -12.74 -7.22
CA ARG A 15 -0.76 -13.94 -7.05
C ARG A 15 -1.87 -14.07 -8.09
N LEU A 16 -2.53 -12.98 -8.41
CA LEU A 16 -3.78 -13.00 -9.15
C LEU A 16 -3.70 -12.42 -10.56
N GLY A 17 -2.63 -11.67 -10.86
CA GLY A 17 -2.49 -11.03 -12.17
C GLY A 17 -3.72 -10.21 -12.54
N GLY A 18 -4.28 -10.47 -13.73
CA GLY A 18 -5.46 -9.76 -14.20
C GLY A 18 -6.70 -9.96 -13.33
N SER A 19 -6.76 -11.06 -12.59
CA SER A 19 -7.87 -11.35 -11.67
C SER A 19 -7.87 -10.49 -10.42
N ALA A 20 -6.81 -9.71 -10.21
CA ALA A 20 -6.69 -8.85 -9.04
C ALA A 20 -7.59 -7.61 -9.12
N VAL A 21 -8.04 -7.23 -10.31
CA VAL A 21 -8.80 -5.98 -10.54
C VAL A 21 -9.96 -5.80 -9.56
N LYS A 22 -10.72 -6.86 -9.31
CA LYS A 22 -11.87 -6.80 -8.41
C LYS A 22 -11.51 -6.46 -6.96
N TYR A 23 -10.24 -6.65 -6.58
CA TYR A 23 -9.77 -6.35 -5.23
C TYR A 23 -9.30 -4.91 -5.07
N PHE A 24 -9.25 -4.16 -6.16
CA PHE A 24 -8.78 -2.77 -6.15
C PHE A 24 -9.89 -1.74 -6.35
N ALA A 25 -10.91 -2.07 -7.13
CA ALA A 25 -11.96 -1.10 -7.47
C ALA A 25 -12.63 -0.53 -6.22
N GLY A 26 -12.56 0.80 -6.06
CA GLY A 26 -13.19 1.51 -4.95
C GLY A 26 -12.49 1.36 -3.60
N VAL A 27 -11.38 0.67 -3.55
CA VAL A 27 -10.59 0.47 -2.33
C VAL A 27 -9.55 1.58 -2.22
N TYR A 28 -9.15 1.93 -1.02
CA TYR A 28 -8.24 3.04 -0.77
C TYR A 28 -6.77 2.64 -0.85
N THR A 29 -5.94 3.55 -1.31
CA THR A 29 -4.49 3.50 -1.14
C THR A 29 -3.95 4.94 -1.08
N LEU A 30 -2.65 5.10 -0.93
CA LEU A 30 -2.01 6.43 -0.95
C LEU A 30 -1.35 6.68 -2.30
N ASP A 31 -1.19 7.95 -2.63
CA ASP A 31 -0.38 8.36 -3.78
C ASP A 31 1.08 7.88 -3.67
N LEU A 32 1.56 7.65 -2.46
CA LEU A 32 2.86 7.05 -2.19
C LEU A 32 3.02 5.68 -2.89
N ALA A 33 1.92 4.95 -3.06
CA ALA A 33 1.94 3.64 -3.71
C ALA A 33 2.46 3.70 -5.14
N TYR A 34 2.22 4.79 -5.87
CA TYR A 34 2.75 4.96 -7.22
C TYR A 34 4.28 4.84 -7.22
N TYR A 35 4.91 5.54 -6.28
CA TYR A 35 6.38 5.55 -6.19
C TYR A 35 6.92 4.24 -5.67
N GLU A 36 6.29 3.69 -4.65
CA GLU A 36 6.77 2.45 -4.03
C GLU A 36 6.67 1.26 -4.98
N LEU A 37 5.56 1.14 -5.70
CA LEU A 37 5.38 0.06 -6.68
C LEU A 37 6.34 0.22 -7.86
N GLY A 38 6.55 1.45 -8.31
CA GLY A 38 7.56 1.73 -9.33
C GLY A 38 8.95 1.31 -8.89
N ASN A 39 9.28 1.57 -7.63
CA ASN A 39 10.58 1.20 -7.09
C ASN A 39 10.77 -0.32 -6.98
N ILE A 40 9.70 -1.04 -6.64
CA ILE A 40 9.74 -2.52 -6.63
C ILE A 40 10.07 -3.05 -8.03
N LEU A 41 9.43 -2.54 -9.06
CA LEU A 41 9.70 -2.93 -10.45
C LEU A 41 11.12 -2.56 -10.87
N TRP A 42 11.59 -1.38 -10.46
CA TRP A 42 12.95 -0.97 -10.73
C TRP A 42 13.97 -1.95 -10.14
N LYS A 43 13.76 -2.37 -8.90
CA LYS A 43 14.66 -3.36 -8.26
C LYS A 43 14.63 -4.69 -9.01
N GLU A 44 13.47 -5.16 -9.41
CA GLU A 44 13.35 -6.43 -10.15
C GLU A 44 14.05 -6.37 -11.49
N CYS A 45 14.02 -5.21 -12.14
CA CYS A 45 14.68 -5.01 -13.44
C CYS A 45 16.17 -4.71 -13.32
N ALA A 46 16.50 -3.64 -12.58
CA ALA A 46 17.85 -3.10 -12.54
C ALA A 46 18.80 -3.86 -11.64
N LEU A 47 18.33 -4.35 -10.50
CA LEU A 47 19.18 -5.00 -9.51
C LEU A 47 19.10 -6.53 -9.57
N MET A 48 17.89 -7.07 -9.60
CA MET A 48 17.67 -8.51 -9.54
C MET A 48 17.66 -9.16 -10.92
N LYS A 49 17.49 -8.37 -11.95
CA LYS A 49 17.46 -8.81 -13.36
C LYS A 49 16.44 -9.93 -13.61
N LEU A 50 15.32 -9.87 -12.90
CA LEU A 50 14.22 -10.82 -13.07
C LEU A 50 13.33 -10.50 -14.26
N ILE A 51 13.28 -9.21 -14.64
CA ILE A 51 12.51 -8.73 -15.77
C ILE A 51 13.37 -7.77 -16.58
N ASN A 52 13.07 -7.62 -17.87
CA ASN A 52 13.78 -6.68 -18.71
C ASN A 52 13.09 -5.29 -18.70
N GLU A 53 13.70 -4.31 -19.32
CA GLU A 53 13.19 -2.93 -19.34
C GLU A 53 11.78 -2.85 -19.93
N LYS A 54 11.55 -3.55 -21.05
CA LYS A 54 10.24 -3.55 -21.71
C LYS A 54 9.16 -4.09 -20.79
N GLU A 55 9.44 -5.18 -20.08
CA GLU A 55 8.52 -5.75 -19.10
C GLU A 55 8.26 -4.79 -17.96
N ALA A 56 9.30 -4.14 -17.44
CA ALA A 56 9.17 -3.18 -16.36
C ALA A 56 8.27 -2.00 -16.78
N VAL A 57 8.47 -1.46 -17.97
CA VAL A 57 7.66 -0.36 -18.51
C VAL A 57 6.21 -0.79 -18.70
N ASN A 58 5.99 -1.98 -19.24
CA ASN A 58 4.63 -2.50 -19.43
C ASN A 58 3.91 -2.70 -18.10
N LYS A 59 4.63 -3.24 -17.09
CA LYS A 59 4.06 -3.45 -15.77
C LYS A 59 3.71 -2.14 -15.06
N VAL A 60 4.56 -1.12 -15.17
CA VAL A 60 4.25 0.16 -14.54
C VAL A 60 3.06 0.86 -15.19
N LYS A 61 2.89 0.68 -16.51
CA LYS A 61 1.70 1.18 -17.19
C LYS A 61 0.43 0.50 -16.67
N TYR A 62 0.49 -0.81 -16.47
CA TYR A 62 -0.63 -1.57 -15.94
C TYR A 62 -0.97 -1.11 -14.52
N ILE A 63 0.04 -0.92 -13.68
CA ILE A 63 -0.14 -0.40 -12.32
C ILE A 63 -0.82 0.96 -12.35
N ALA A 64 -0.41 1.85 -13.25
CA ALA A 64 -1.04 3.16 -13.37
C ALA A 64 -2.54 3.07 -13.68
N LYS A 65 -2.91 2.16 -14.57
CA LYS A 65 -4.33 1.93 -14.90
C LYS A 65 -5.10 1.37 -13.72
N LEU A 66 -4.48 0.45 -12.99
CA LEU A 66 -5.09 -0.19 -11.84
C LEU A 66 -5.34 0.79 -10.71
N LEU A 67 -4.35 1.61 -10.39
CA LEU A 67 -4.47 2.60 -9.32
C LEU A 67 -5.55 3.64 -9.61
N LYS A 68 -5.84 3.91 -10.88
CA LYS A 68 -6.93 4.82 -11.26
C LYS A 68 -8.32 4.29 -10.83
N THR A 69 -8.46 3.00 -10.62
CA THR A 69 -9.72 2.42 -10.16
C THR A 69 -9.90 2.55 -8.65
N MET A 70 -8.85 2.94 -7.93
CA MET A 70 -8.83 3.04 -6.49
C MET A 70 -9.11 4.46 -6.01
N ASN A 71 -9.44 4.60 -4.74
CA ASN A 71 -9.55 5.88 -4.07
C ASN A 71 -8.17 6.26 -3.55
N ILE A 72 -7.55 7.26 -4.17
CA ILE A 72 -6.19 7.67 -3.83
C ILE A 72 -6.21 8.79 -2.80
N GLU A 73 -5.59 8.53 -1.64
CA GLU A 73 -5.45 9.50 -0.56
C GLU A 73 -4.04 10.06 -0.54
N SER A 74 -3.90 11.26 0.02
CA SER A 74 -2.58 11.83 0.24
C SER A 74 -2.57 12.64 1.53
N ILE A 75 -1.39 12.77 2.11
CA ILE A 75 -1.18 13.60 3.29
C ILE A 75 -0.43 14.86 2.85
N LYS A 76 -1.11 16.00 2.86
CA LYS A 76 -0.54 17.26 2.39
C LYS A 76 -0.73 18.41 3.36
N SER A 77 -1.75 18.35 4.22
CA SER A 77 -2.01 19.39 5.17
C SER A 77 -0.98 19.38 6.30
N GLU A 78 -0.79 20.53 6.91
CA GLU A 78 0.07 20.67 8.08
C GLU A 78 -0.35 19.69 9.17
N LYS A 79 -1.65 19.62 9.44
CA LYS A 79 -2.20 18.71 10.45
C LYS A 79 -1.93 17.23 10.14
N ASP A 80 -2.09 16.83 8.89
CA ASP A 80 -1.83 15.46 8.49
C ASP A 80 -0.35 15.10 8.62
N LEU A 81 0.54 16.01 8.24
CA LEU A 81 1.98 15.80 8.37
C LEU A 81 2.40 15.70 9.84
N GLU A 82 1.85 16.56 10.69
CA GLU A 82 2.12 16.52 12.13
C GLU A 82 1.67 15.20 12.73
N GLY A 83 0.45 14.77 12.43
CA GLY A 83 -0.10 13.51 12.95
C GLY A 83 0.68 12.31 12.49
N THR A 84 1.11 12.29 11.23
CA THR A 84 1.93 11.22 10.68
C THR A 84 3.29 11.16 11.37
N MET A 85 3.93 12.31 11.56
CA MET A 85 5.23 12.36 12.23
C MET A 85 5.13 11.87 13.68
N ALA A 86 4.07 12.27 14.38
CA ALA A 86 3.85 11.82 15.76
C ALA A 86 3.73 10.29 15.84
N LEU A 87 2.99 9.67 14.92
CA LEU A 87 2.90 8.22 14.86
C LEU A 87 4.23 7.56 14.52
N ALA A 88 4.95 8.12 13.56
CA ALA A 88 6.24 7.58 13.12
C ALA A 88 7.23 7.52 14.27
N VAL A 89 7.33 8.62 15.05
CA VAL A 89 8.23 8.70 16.19
C VAL A 89 7.78 7.78 17.31
N LYS A 90 6.50 7.81 17.65
CA LYS A 90 5.93 7.00 18.74
C LYS A 90 6.11 5.51 18.51
N LEU A 91 5.84 5.06 17.30
CA LEU A 91 5.84 3.63 16.98
C LEU A 91 7.14 3.15 16.35
N LYS A 92 8.10 4.05 16.14
CA LYS A 92 9.38 3.73 15.48
C LYS A 92 9.16 3.13 14.10
N LEU A 93 8.29 3.76 13.34
CA LEU A 93 8.03 3.41 11.95
C LEU A 93 8.68 4.44 11.05
N THR A 94 8.97 4.06 9.81
CA THR A 94 9.32 5.06 8.80
C THR A 94 8.13 5.99 8.61
N PHE A 95 8.40 7.20 8.15
CA PHE A 95 7.34 8.15 7.82
C PHE A 95 6.38 7.57 6.76
N TYR A 96 6.93 6.78 5.84
CA TYR A 96 6.16 6.12 4.78
C TYR A 96 5.13 5.14 5.36
N ASP A 97 5.55 4.23 6.23
CA ASP A 97 4.64 3.28 6.87
C ASP A 97 3.64 4.00 7.77
N ALA A 98 4.11 5.01 8.49
CA ALA A 98 3.25 5.81 9.34
C ALA A 98 2.18 6.56 8.54
N SER A 99 2.46 6.90 7.28
CA SER A 99 1.50 7.56 6.40
C SER A 99 0.27 6.68 6.15
N TYR A 100 0.50 5.41 5.86
CA TYR A 100 -0.60 4.47 5.67
C TYR A 100 -1.40 4.30 6.96
N LEU A 101 -0.70 4.18 8.08
CA LEU A 101 -1.33 4.00 9.38
C LEU A 101 -2.17 5.22 9.76
N TYR A 102 -1.63 6.41 9.55
CA TYR A 102 -2.33 7.66 9.84
C TYR A 102 -3.64 7.77 9.06
N VAL A 103 -3.61 7.47 7.76
CA VAL A 103 -4.81 7.56 6.92
C VAL A 103 -5.83 6.48 7.32
N ALA A 104 -5.36 5.27 7.63
CA ALA A 104 -6.25 4.22 8.10
C ALA A 104 -6.99 4.65 9.36
N LYS A 105 -6.28 5.27 10.30
CA LYS A 105 -6.86 5.77 11.54
C LYS A 105 -7.84 6.91 11.29
N LYS A 106 -7.42 7.89 10.52
CA LYS A 106 -8.22 9.09 10.21
C LYS A 106 -9.56 8.74 9.54
N LYS A 107 -9.53 7.81 8.62
CA LYS A 107 -10.71 7.40 7.85
C LYS A 107 -11.39 6.15 8.38
N ASN A 108 -10.90 5.60 9.46
CA ASN A 108 -11.42 4.37 10.06
C ASN A 108 -11.48 3.22 9.04
N LEU A 109 -10.35 2.98 8.39
CA LEU A 109 -10.21 1.92 7.40
C LEU A 109 -9.42 0.74 7.96
N ILE A 110 -9.69 -0.44 7.42
CA ILE A 110 -8.91 -1.64 7.73
C ILE A 110 -7.66 -1.60 6.86
N LEU A 111 -6.49 -1.64 7.50
CA LEU A 111 -5.22 -1.64 6.78
C LEU A 111 -4.91 -3.06 6.29
N VAL A 112 -4.61 -3.20 5.00
CA VAL A 112 -4.18 -4.48 4.42
C VAL A 112 -2.69 -4.36 4.10
N THR A 113 -1.87 -5.15 4.77
CA THR A 113 -0.42 -5.10 4.62
C THR A 113 0.21 -6.47 4.85
N GLU A 114 1.29 -6.76 4.13
CA GLU A 114 2.08 -7.96 4.37
C GLU A 114 3.20 -7.73 5.39
N ASP A 115 3.38 -6.49 5.83
CA ASP A 115 4.40 -6.15 6.82
C ASP A 115 3.94 -6.53 8.22
N HIS A 116 4.56 -7.58 8.78
CA HIS A 116 4.23 -8.08 10.11
C HIS A 116 4.41 -7.03 11.21
N GLU A 117 5.51 -6.28 11.15
CA GLU A 117 5.79 -5.23 12.14
C GLU A 117 4.72 -4.13 12.09
N LEU A 118 4.31 -3.75 10.90
CA LEU A 118 3.28 -2.72 10.74
C LEU A 118 1.95 -3.22 11.30
N ARG A 119 1.59 -4.49 11.09
CA ARG A 119 0.38 -5.05 11.67
C ARG A 119 0.44 -5.06 13.19
N GLU A 120 1.57 -5.44 13.78
CA GLU A 120 1.73 -5.45 15.24
C GLU A 120 1.58 -4.05 15.83
N LYS A 121 2.19 -3.06 15.19
CA LYS A 121 2.15 -1.68 15.67
C LYS A 121 0.77 -1.04 15.48
N SER A 122 0.02 -1.48 14.48
CA SER A 122 -1.36 -1.02 14.25
C SER A 122 -2.25 -1.32 15.46
N VAL A 123 -2.08 -2.48 16.08
CA VAL A 123 -2.86 -2.88 17.26
C VAL A 123 -2.70 -1.86 18.38
N LYS A 124 -1.52 -1.31 18.57
CA LYS A 124 -1.23 -0.32 19.61
C LYS A 124 -2.03 0.97 19.44
N GLU A 125 -2.49 1.24 18.23
CA GLU A 125 -3.28 2.42 17.90
C GLU A 125 -4.75 2.09 17.66
N ASN A 126 -5.18 0.88 18.01
CA ASN A 126 -6.55 0.40 17.81
C ASN A 126 -6.97 0.44 16.32
N ILE A 127 -6.03 0.16 15.45
CA ILE A 127 -6.27 0.09 14.00
C ILE A 127 -6.26 -1.37 13.61
N GLU A 128 -7.34 -1.81 12.97
CA GLU A 128 -7.40 -3.17 12.44
C GLU A 128 -6.49 -3.28 11.23
N ALA A 129 -5.61 -4.28 11.24
CA ALA A 129 -4.70 -4.56 10.14
C ALA A 129 -4.73 -6.05 9.84
N ILE A 130 -4.86 -6.38 8.56
CA ILE A 130 -4.99 -7.78 8.10
C ILE A 130 -4.01 -8.08 6.98
N THR A 131 -3.80 -9.36 6.75
CA THR A 131 -2.96 -9.84 5.64
C THR A 131 -3.75 -9.86 4.34
N VAL A 132 -3.04 -10.03 3.22
CA VAL A 132 -3.69 -10.21 1.91
C VAL A 132 -4.58 -11.47 1.90
N ASP A 133 -4.13 -12.55 2.53
CA ASP A 133 -4.93 -13.78 2.61
C ASP A 133 -6.26 -13.53 3.30
N GLU A 134 -6.23 -12.83 4.42
CA GLU A 134 -7.44 -12.46 5.15
C GLU A 134 -8.34 -11.54 4.33
N TYR A 135 -7.73 -10.60 3.61
CA TYR A 135 -8.46 -9.67 2.75
C TYR A 135 -9.20 -10.41 1.63
N ILE A 136 -8.52 -11.33 0.96
CA ILE A 136 -9.12 -12.13 -0.12
C ILE A 136 -10.33 -12.90 0.40
N LYS A 137 -10.23 -13.48 1.61
CA LYS A 137 -11.33 -14.22 2.21
C LYS A 137 -12.52 -13.35 2.58
N GLN A 138 -12.28 -12.10 2.98
CA GLN A 138 -13.34 -11.18 3.37
C GLN A 138 -14.03 -10.54 2.17
N LYS A 139 -13.34 -10.45 1.06
CA LYS A 139 -13.83 -9.79 -0.14
C LYS A 139 -14.44 -10.82 -1.08
#